data_e7cc6d13de88bf668a014dc6e1df9a91
#
_entry.id   e7cc6d13de88bf668a014dc6e1df9a91
#
_cell.length_a   1.000
_cell.length_b   1.000
_cell.length_c   1.000
_cell.angle_alpha   90.00
_cell.angle_beta   90.00
_cell.angle_gamma   90.00
#
_symmetry.space_group_name_H-M   'P 1'
#
loop_
_entity.id
_entity.type
_entity.pdbx_description
1 polymer ?
#
loop_
_entity_poly.entity_id
_entity_poly.type
_entity_poly.pdbx_seq_one_letter_code
_entity_poly.pdbx_strand_id
1 'polypeptide(L)'
;MNSPVSKEIQSTIRGLAGRLINEGVLTVEQARDAEQGAKSMRVSLIRYLIDTLDVDSRELAEMASAEFGVPVFDLNAMNREMLPDQQIDGEMMLKQHAVPLFRRGNRLFVAVSDPMNLGALDEFKFAAGINTDAVLVEDEALSKLIADLAEQSGGLDNDMASLGADGEYDLEIGDGSVEEDDEVRDTADDT
;
A
#
# COMPACT_ATOMS: atom_id res chain seq x y z
N MET A 1 38.44 -13.57 18.45
CA MET A 1 38.79 -14.79 17.69
C MET A 1 37.61 -15.08 16.76
N ASN A 2 37.68 -14.60 15.51
CA ASN A 2 36.64 -14.87 14.51
C ASN A 2 36.84 -16.27 13.94
N SER A 3 35.98 -17.20 14.29
CA SER A 3 35.98 -18.56 13.75
C SER A 3 35.67 -18.55 12.26
N PRO A 4 36.30 -19.39 11.43
CA PRO A 4 36.04 -19.48 9.98
C PRO A 4 34.58 -19.80 9.65
N VAL A 5 33.87 -20.47 10.53
CA VAL A 5 32.43 -20.78 10.43
C VAL A 5 31.59 -19.50 10.38
N SER A 6 31.97 -18.44 11.12
CA SER A 6 31.27 -17.16 11.12
C SER A 6 31.35 -16.45 9.76
N LYS A 7 32.45 -16.58 9.03
CA LYS A 7 32.63 -15.96 7.70
C LYS A 7 31.83 -16.66 6.59
N GLU A 8 31.71 -17.99 6.65
CA GLU A 8 30.90 -18.74 5.68
C GLU A 8 29.41 -18.51 5.88
N ILE A 9 28.98 -18.36 7.14
CA ILE A 9 27.58 -18.06 7.46
C ILE A 9 27.20 -16.63 7.05
N GLN A 10 28.12 -15.66 7.23
CA GLN A 10 27.91 -14.27 6.76
C GLN A 10 27.75 -14.17 5.24
N SER A 11 28.39 -15.04 4.45
CA SER A 11 28.28 -15.03 2.99
C SER A 11 26.95 -15.55 2.45
N THR A 12 26.11 -16.14 3.30
CA THR A 12 24.82 -16.75 2.89
C THR A 12 23.65 -15.77 3.06
N ILE A 13 23.75 -14.81 3.99
CA ILE A 13 22.71 -13.79 4.20
C ILE A 13 23.02 -12.60 3.29
N ARG A 14 22.07 -12.25 2.41
CA ARG A 14 22.19 -11.21 1.39
C ARG A 14 21.12 -10.13 1.57
N GLY A 15 21.23 -9.06 0.80
CA GLY A 15 20.30 -7.94 0.85
C GLY A 15 20.41 -7.16 2.15
N LEU A 16 19.32 -6.54 2.58
CA LEU A 16 19.30 -5.67 3.76
C LEU A 16 19.82 -6.37 5.03
N ALA A 17 19.40 -7.61 5.29
CA ALA A 17 19.87 -8.37 6.45
C ALA A 17 21.39 -8.57 6.44
N GLY A 18 21.97 -8.89 5.28
CA GLY A 18 23.42 -9.02 5.11
C GLY A 18 24.15 -7.70 5.34
N ARG A 19 23.57 -6.60 4.88
CA ARG A 19 24.12 -5.27 5.12
C ARG A 19 24.09 -4.88 6.59
N LEU A 20 22.98 -5.09 7.28
CA LEU A 20 22.86 -4.82 8.73
C LEU A 20 23.89 -5.61 9.57
N ILE A 21 24.20 -6.84 9.15
CA ILE A 21 25.27 -7.62 9.79
C ILE A 21 26.65 -7.00 9.52
N ASN A 22 26.92 -6.61 8.28
CA ASN A 22 28.21 -6.03 7.90
C ASN A 22 28.48 -4.68 8.58
N GLU A 23 27.45 -3.87 8.78
CA GLU A 23 27.52 -2.59 9.50
C GLU A 23 27.50 -2.78 11.04
N GLY A 24 27.28 -4.01 11.52
CA GLY A 24 27.30 -4.34 12.95
C GLY A 24 26.01 -3.97 13.70
N VAL A 25 24.95 -3.65 13.00
CA VAL A 25 23.62 -3.36 13.59
C VAL A 25 22.98 -4.62 14.13
N LEU A 26 23.14 -5.74 13.41
CA LEU A 26 22.61 -7.05 13.82
C LEU A 26 23.73 -8.09 13.89
N THR A 27 23.59 -9.03 14.80
CA THR A 27 24.33 -10.30 14.75
C THR A 27 23.71 -11.22 13.70
N VAL A 28 24.43 -12.25 13.27
CA VAL A 28 23.94 -13.28 12.35
C VAL A 28 22.68 -13.98 12.90
N GLU A 29 22.64 -14.24 14.21
CA GLU A 29 21.51 -14.87 14.87
C GLU A 29 20.29 -13.95 14.86
N GLN A 30 20.45 -12.70 15.26
CA GLN A 30 19.38 -11.70 15.24
C GLN A 30 18.80 -11.49 13.83
N ALA A 31 19.65 -11.46 12.80
CA ALA A 31 19.20 -11.31 11.43
C ALA A 31 18.36 -12.50 10.96
N ARG A 32 18.73 -13.73 11.31
CA ARG A 32 17.94 -14.93 10.99
C ARG A 32 16.62 -14.97 11.73
N ASP A 33 16.65 -14.66 13.02
CA ASP A 33 15.45 -14.61 13.86
C ASP A 33 14.49 -13.53 13.34
N ALA A 34 15.03 -12.37 12.93
CA ALA A 34 14.24 -11.30 12.34
C ALA A 34 13.60 -11.68 11.01
N GLU A 35 14.36 -12.33 10.09
CA GLU A 35 13.79 -12.84 8.84
C GLU A 35 12.69 -13.88 9.06
N GLN A 36 12.88 -14.77 10.03
CA GLN A 36 11.90 -15.80 10.37
C GLN A 36 10.67 -15.18 11.08
N GLY A 37 10.89 -14.26 12.00
CA GLY A 37 9.84 -13.53 12.71
C GLY A 37 8.98 -12.73 11.76
N ALA A 38 9.58 -11.94 10.86
CA ALA A 38 8.89 -11.16 9.84
C ALA A 38 8.00 -12.04 8.95
N LYS A 39 8.52 -13.19 8.47
CA LYS A 39 7.75 -14.16 7.70
C LYS A 39 6.56 -14.75 8.48
N SER A 40 6.78 -15.08 9.75
CA SER A 40 5.74 -15.65 10.63
C SER A 40 4.62 -14.66 10.90
N MET A 41 4.95 -13.38 11.08
CA MET A 41 4.02 -12.28 11.30
C MET A 41 3.44 -11.71 10.01
N ARG A 42 3.94 -12.13 8.84
CA ARG A 42 3.56 -11.62 7.51
C ARG A 42 3.75 -10.11 7.35
N VAL A 43 4.81 -9.59 7.92
CA VAL A 43 5.24 -8.20 7.79
C VAL A 43 6.56 -8.11 7.03
N SER A 44 6.93 -6.90 6.56
CA SER A 44 8.25 -6.69 5.98
C SER A 44 9.36 -6.84 7.03
N LEU A 45 10.58 -7.16 6.59
CA LEU A 45 11.73 -7.22 7.49
C LEU A 45 11.96 -5.85 8.16
N ILE A 46 11.83 -4.76 7.42
CA ILE A 46 11.98 -3.40 7.93
C ILE A 46 11.00 -3.14 9.07
N ARG A 47 9.72 -3.45 8.86
CA ARG A 47 8.70 -3.28 9.88
C ARG A 47 8.98 -4.11 11.13
N TYR A 48 9.38 -5.36 10.96
CA TYR A 48 9.74 -6.23 12.07
C TYR A 48 10.92 -5.69 12.87
N LEU A 49 11.95 -5.17 12.19
CA LEU A 49 13.14 -4.60 12.84
C LEU A 49 12.79 -3.37 13.68
N ILE A 50 11.93 -2.50 13.19
CA ILE A 50 11.45 -1.32 13.92
C ILE A 50 10.62 -1.75 15.13
N ASP A 51 9.59 -2.56 14.92
CA ASP A 51 8.61 -2.88 15.96
C ASP A 51 9.16 -3.83 17.05
N THR A 52 10.13 -4.68 16.71
CA THR A 52 10.61 -5.75 17.62
C THR A 52 12.01 -5.52 18.15
N LEU A 53 12.89 -4.95 17.35
CA LEU A 53 14.30 -4.73 17.72
C LEU A 53 14.64 -3.25 17.92
N ASP A 54 13.65 -2.36 17.81
CA ASP A 54 13.81 -0.91 18.03
C ASP A 54 14.93 -0.29 17.18
N VAL A 55 15.09 -0.79 15.94
CA VAL A 55 16.07 -0.25 15.00
C VAL A 55 15.52 1.03 14.39
N ASP A 56 16.35 2.07 14.33
CA ASP A 56 15.96 3.38 13.83
C ASP A 56 15.44 3.34 12.37
N SER A 57 14.26 3.87 12.13
CA SER A 57 13.57 3.83 10.84
C SER A 57 14.34 4.56 9.73
N ARG A 58 15.01 5.66 10.07
CA ARG A 58 15.83 6.44 9.13
C ARG A 58 17.10 5.69 8.76
N GLU A 59 17.78 5.12 9.76
CA GLU A 59 18.97 4.32 9.55
C GLU A 59 18.66 3.13 8.61
N LEU A 60 17.54 2.45 8.82
CA LEU A 60 17.08 1.37 7.95
C LEU A 60 16.83 1.84 6.52
N ALA A 61 16.20 3.00 6.33
CA ALA A 61 15.95 3.56 5.00
C ALA A 61 17.26 3.91 4.27
N GLU A 62 18.25 4.49 4.98
CA GLU A 62 19.57 4.81 4.42
C GLU A 62 20.34 3.54 4.04
N MET A 63 20.30 2.51 4.88
CA MET A 63 20.94 1.21 4.59
C MET A 63 20.26 0.49 3.43
N ALA A 64 18.93 0.49 3.36
CA ALA A 64 18.19 -0.06 2.24
C ALA A 64 18.48 0.67 0.93
N SER A 65 18.56 1.99 0.97
CA SER A 65 18.97 2.81 -0.18
C SER A 65 20.37 2.42 -0.69
N ALA A 66 21.32 2.30 0.19
CA ALA A 66 22.70 1.94 -0.16
C ALA A 66 22.81 0.49 -0.68
N GLU A 67 21.96 -0.43 -0.22
CA GLU A 67 21.96 -1.83 -0.66
C GLU A 67 21.27 -2.00 -2.02
N PHE A 68 20.13 -1.35 -2.24
CA PHE A 68 19.29 -1.57 -3.41
C PHE A 68 19.42 -0.49 -4.48
N GLY A 69 20.11 0.61 -4.20
CA GLY A 69 20.28 1.72 -5.13
C GLY A 69 19.01 2.54 -5.37
N VAL A 70 18.02 2.47 -4.47
CA VAL A 70 16.79 3.25 -4.53
C VAL A 70 16.96 4.53 -3.72
N PRO A 71 16.65 5.72 -4.27
CA PRO A 71 16.88 6.98 -3.56
C PRO A 71 15.95 7.12 -2.34
N VAL A 72 16.49 7.67 -1.24
CA VAL A 72 15.69 8.06 -0.07
C VAL A 72 15.07 9.43 -0.31
N PHE A 73 13.81 9.56 0.07
CA PHE A 73 13.06 10.81 0.00
C PHE A 73 12.53 11.18 1.39
N ASP A 74 12.72 12.42 1.80
CA ASP A 74 12.22 12.94 3.06
C ASP A 74 10.77 13.41 2.91
N LEU A 75 9.82 12.64 3.45
CA LEU A 75 8.40 12.97 3.43
C LEU A 75 8.07 14.23 4.23
N ASN A 76 8.88 14.58 5.24
CA ASN A 76 8.66 15.78 6.04
C ASN A 76 8.99 17.06 5.28
N ALA A 77 9.86 16.95 4.26
CA ALA A 77 10.21 18.07 3.38
C ALA A 77 9.24 18.24 2.20
N MET A 78 8.27 17.30 2.03
CA MET A 78 7.33 17.31 0.92
C MET A 78 6.15 18.26 1.18
N ASN A 79 5.79 19.06 0.17
CA ASN A 79 4.50 19.74 0.18
C ASN A 79 3.39 18.74 -0.16
N ARG A 80 2.45 18.51 0.77
CA ARG A 80 1.33 17.58 0.61
C ARG A 80 0.38 17.95 -0.53
N GLU A 81 0.34 19.21 -0.94
CA GLU A 81 -0.43 19.66 -2.13
C GLU A 81 0.08 19.07 -3.45
N MET A 82 1.29 18.50 -3.45
CA MET A 82 1.86 17.81 -4.61
C MET A 82 1.39 16.37 -4.77
N LEU A 83 0.69 15.82 -3.76
CA LEU A 83 0.10 14.50 -3.88
C LEU A 83 -0.91 14.47 -5.04
N PRO A 84 -0.99 13.38 -5.80
CA PRO A 84 -1.93 13.28 -6.91
C PRO A 84 -3.38 13.37 -6.41
N ASP A 85 -4.15 14.36 -6.88
CA ASP A 85 -5.56 14.58 -6.52
C ASP A 85 -6.49 13.44 -6.98
N GLN A 86 -6.03 12.60 -7.91
CA GLN A 86 -6.85 11.59 -8.53
C GLN A 86 -6.62 10.22 -7.91
N GLN A 87 -7.64 9.75 -7.18
CA GLN A 87 -7.84 8.35 -6.79
C GLN A 87 -6.73 7.76 -5.92
N ILE A 88 -6.38 8.46 -4.87
CA ILE A 88 -5.65 7.84 -3.78
C ILE A 88 -6.66 6.95 -3.03
N ASP A 89 -6.71 5.68 -3.40
CA ASP A 89 -7.49 4.69 -2.66
C ASP A 89 -6.81 4.44 -1.31
N GLY A 90 -7.46 4.95 -0.25
CA GLY A 90 -6.95 4.82 1.12
C GLY A 90 -6.79 3.37 1.54
N GLU A 91 -7.68 2.49 1.11
CA GLU A 91 -7.61 1.06 1.38
C GLU A 91 -6.40 0.42 0.70
N MET A 92 -6.12 0.80 -0.55
CA MET A 92 -4.94 0.33 -1.27
C MET A 92 -3.65 0.78 -0.58
N MET A 93 -3.57 2.05 -0.15
CA MET A 93 -2.40 2.55 0.57
C MET A 93 -2.15 1.81 1.88
N LEU A 94 -3.20 1.56 2.66
CA LEU A 94 -3.11 0.78 3.89
C LEU A 94 -2.67 -0.66 3.62
N LYS A 95 -3.29 -1.32 2.64
CA LYS A 95 -3.02 -2.71 2.29
C LYS A 95 -1.60 -2.90 1.77
N GLN A 96 -1.12 -1.99 0.93
CA GLN A 96 0.19 -2.08 0.29
C GLN A 96 1.31 -1.40 1.09
N HIS A 97 0.98 -0.69 2.14
CA HIS A 97 1.92 0.14 2.90
C HIS A 97 2.79 1.00 1.97
N ALA A 98 2.13 1.76 1.09
CA ALA A 98 2.75 2.57 0.06
C ALA A 98 1.87 3.75 -0.34
N VAL A 99 2.46 4.86 -0.76
CA VAL A 99 1.74 6.10 -1.13
C VAL A 99 2.26 6.63 -2.46
N PRO A 100 1.39 6.91 -3.45
CA PRO A 100 1.79 7.63 -4.64
C PRO A 100 2.09 9.08 -4.30
N LEU A 101 3.33 9.54 -4.56
CA LEU A 101 3.79 10.88 -4.16
C LEU A 101 3.56 11.93 -5.25
N PHE A 102 4.01 11.64 -6.45
CA PHE A 102 3.92 12.57 -7.57
C PHE A 102 4.07 11.85 -8.91
N ARG A 103 3.59 12.51 -9.96
CA ARG A 103 3.73 12.06 -11.34
C ARG A 103 4.71 12.96 -12.08
N ARG A 104 5.64 12.33 -12.82
CA ARG A 104 6.54 13.05 -13.73
C ARG A 104 6.51 12.41 -15.11
N GLY A 105 5.90 13.09 -16.07
CA GLY A 105 5.68 12.54 -17.39
C GLY A 105 4.79 11.29 -17.33
N ASN A 106 5.28 10.16 -17.82
CA ASN A 106 4.57 8.87 -17.83
C ASN A 106 5.07 7.92 -16.71
N ARG A 107 5.49 8.46 -15.59
CA ARG A 107 5.95 7.71 -14.41
C ARG A 107 5.29 8.23 -13.15
N LEU A 108 4.83 7.32 -12.31
CA LEU A 108 4.32 7.59 -10.97
C LEU A 108 5.39 7.18 -9.96
N PHE A 109 5.77 8.09 -9.09
CA PHE A 109 6.70 7.81 -8.01
C PHE A 109 5.93 7.42 -6.76
N VAL A 110 6.23 6.22 -6.23
CA VAL A 110 5.52 5.61 -5.11
C VAL A 110 6.46 5.49 -3.93
N ALA A 111 6.07 6.06 -2.80
CA ALA A 111 6.77 5.92 -1.53
C ALA A 111 6.57 4.51 -0.99
N VAL A 112 7.66 3.87 -0.65
CA VAL A 112 7.71 2.57 0.02
C VAL A 112 8.78 2.59 1.10
N SER A 113 8.59 1.89 2.20
CA SER A 113 9.66 1.68 3.19
C SER A 113 10.53 0.47 2.85
N ASP A 114 9.98 -0.49 2.13
CA ASP A 114 10.67 -1.70 1.70
C ASP A 114 10.84 -1.72 0.17
N PRO A 115 12.07 -1.65 -0.36
CA PRO A 115 12.32 -1.69 -1.80
C PRO A 115 11.96 -3.03 -2.45
N MET A 116 11.75 -4.07 -1.65
CA MET A 116 11.31 -5.39 -2.11
C MET A 116 9.78 -5.49 -2.25
N ASN A 117 9.03 -4.44 -1.89
CA ASN A 117 7.58 -4.38 -2.04
C ASN A 117 7.17 -4.11 -3.50
N LEU A 118 7.52 -5.03 -4.40
CA LEU A 118 7.20 -4.95 -5.82
C LEU A 118 5.68 -5.06 -6.07
N GLY A 119 4.95 -5.73 -5.17
CA GLY A 119 3.50 -5.88 -5.26
C GLY A 119 2.79 -4.54 -5.18
N ALA A 120 3.25 -3.62 -4.33
CA ALA A 120 2.72 -2.27 -4.25
C ALA A 120 2.90 -1.52 -5.57
N LEU A 121 4.11 -1.57 -6.15
CA LEU A 121 4.40 -0.90 -7.41
C LEU A 121 3.52 -1.43 -8.55
N ASP A 122 3.31 -2.74 -8.63
CA ASP A 122 2.48 -3.36 -9.66
C ASP A 122 0.99 -2.99 -9.48
N GLU A 123 0.47 -2.96 -8.25
CA GLU A 123 -0.92 -2.54 -8.00
C GLU A 123 -1.14 -1.05 -8.37
N PHE A 124 -0.25 -0.16 -7.96
CA PHE A 124 -0.33 1.26 -8.35
C PHE A 124 -0.15 1.46 -9.86
N LYS A 125 0.72 0.69 -10.51
CA LYS A 125 0.86 0.69 -11.97
C LYS A 125 -0.42 0.28 -12.67
N PHE A 126 -1.08 -0.75 -12.17
CA PHE A 126 -2.36 -1.21 -12.71
C PHE A 126 -3.47 -0.17 -12.53
N ALA A 127 -3.58 0.38 -11.32
CA ALA A 127 -4.60 1.39 -11.01
C ALA A 127 -4.40 2.71 -11.80
N ALA A 128 -3.15 3.18 -11.91
CA ALA A 128 -2.84 4.43 -12.59
C ALA A 128 -2.68 4.31 -14.11
N GLY A 129 -2.51 3.09 -14.65
CA GLY A 129 -2.26 2.85 -16.07
C GLY A 129 -0.92 3.39 -16.59
N ILE A 130 0.02 3.73 -15.70
CA ILE A 130 1.34 4.27 -16.02
C ILE A 130 2.43 3.53 -15.25
N ASN A 131 3.69 3.63 -15.71
CA ASN A 131 4.80 2.99 -15.02
C ASN A 131 5.03 3.62 -13.63
N THR A 132 5.41 2.78 -12.66
CA THR A 132 5.73 3.15 -11.30
C THR A 132 7.22 3.00 -11.01
N ASP A 133 7.77 3.93 -10.24
CA ASP A 133 9.12 3.87 -9.71
C ASP A 133 9.08 4.00 -8.19
N ALA A 134 9.87 3.18 -7.49
CA ALA A 134 9.97 3.24 -6.05
C ALA A 134 10.82 4.42 -5.59
N VAL A 135 10.41 5.03 -4.49
CA VAL A 135 11.20 5.99 -3.70
C VAL A 135 11.17 5.51 -2.26
N LEU A 136 12.34 5.33 -1.65
CA LEU A 136 12.42 4.91 -0.26
C LEU A 136 12.12 6.08 0.68
N VAL A 137 11.39 5.76 1.73
CA VAL A 137 11.06 6.70 2.80
C VAL A 137 11.19 6.02 4.17
N GLU A 138 11.29 6.79 5.21
CA GLU A 138 11.23 6.29 6.58
C GLU A 138 9.87 5.63 6.85
N ASP A 139 9.85 4.42 7.42
CA ASP A 139 8.63 3.65 7.65
C ASP A 139 7.65 4.35 8.59
N GLU A 140 8.15 5.00 9.64
CA GLU A 140 7.33 5.76 10.58
C GLU A 140 6.65 6.97 9.91
N ALA A 141 7.40 7.71 9.07
CA ALA A 141 6.86 8.84 8.33
C ALA A 141 5.83 8.38 7.29
N LEU A 142 6.05 7.22 6.65
CA LEU A 142 5.12 6.60 5.71
C LEU A 142 3.84 6.17 6.40
N SER A 143 3.95 5.47 7.54
CA SER A 143 2.81 5.03 8.36
C SER A 143 1.93 6.19 8.78
N LYS A 144 2.55 7.29 9.23
CA LYS A 144 1.84 8.51 9.59
C LYS A 144 1.12 9.15 8.41
N LEU A 145 1.79 9.25 7.25
CA LEU A 145 1.18 9.81 6.04
C LEU A 145 -0.01 8.97 5.59
N ILE A 146 0.10 7.65 5.61
CA ILE A 146 -1.01 6.74 5.26
C ILE A 146 -2.20 6.93 6.20
N ALA A 147 -1.96 7.03 7.51
CA ALA A 147 -3.02 7.25 8.49
C ALA A 147 -3.74 8.60 8.24
N ASP A 148 -2.98 9.69 8.06
CA ASP A 148 -3.51 11.01 7.79
C ASP A 148 -4.38 11.02 6.49
N LEU A 149 -3.94 10.32 5.44
CA LEU A 149 -4.67 10.25 4.16
C LEU A 149 -5.90 9.34 4.25
N ALA A 150 -5.83 8.25 4.97
CA ALA A 150 -6.96 7.35 5.18
C ALA A 150 -8.09 8.02 5.99
N GLU A 151 -7.74 8.82 7.01
CA GLU A 151 -8.71 9.60 7.76
C GLU A 151 -9.42 10.64 6.87
N GLN A 152 -8.69 11.30 5.97
CA GLN A 152 -9.26 12.25 5.04
C GLN A 152 -10.19 11.59 4.03
N SER A 153 -9.86 10.40 3.54
CA SER A 153 -10.68 9.63 2.59
C SER A 153 -11.95 9.10 3.26
N GLY A 154 -11.85 8.55 4.47
CA GLY A 154 -12.99 8.01 5.23
C GLY A 154 -13.95 9.10 5.72
N GLY A 155 -13.47 10.31 5.93
CA GLY A 155 -14.32 11.47 6.26
C GLY A 155 -15.22 11.90 5.10
N LEU A 156 -14.75 11.82 3.86
CA LEU A 156 -15.53 12.16 2.68
C LEU A 156 -16.67 11.16 2.40
N ASP A 157 -16.43 9.87 2.64
CA ASP A 157 -17.48 8.85 2.47
C ASP A 157 -18.59 8.98 3.53
N ASN A 158 -18.25 9.42 4.74
CA ASN A 158 -19.23 9.63 5.81
C ASN A 158 -20.05 10.91 5.61
N ASP A 159 -19.47 11.96 5.03
CA ASP A 159 -20.19 13.20 4.66
C ASP A 159 -21.13 12.96 3.47
N MET A 160 -20.75 12.14 2.47
CA MET A 160 -21.62 11.75 1.37
C MET A 160 -22.78 10.87 1.84
N ALA A 161 -22.56 9.97 2.79
CA ALA A 161 -23.61 9.16 3.39
C ALA A 161 -24.59 10.00 4.23
N SER A 162 -24.12 11.06 4.89
CA SER A 162 -24.98 11.97 5.66
C SER A 162 -25.83 12.90 4.79
N LEU A 163 -25.34 13.27 3.60
CA LEU A 163 -26.10 14.10 2.65
C LEU A 163 -27.17 13.31 1.89
N GLY A 164 -27.08 11.97 1.86
CA GLY A 164 -28.08 11.09 1.24
C GLY A 164 -29.23 10.69 2.16
N ALA A 165 -29.15 10.98 3.46
CA ALA A 165 -30.16 10.52 4.44
C ALA A 165 -31.36 11.47 4.65
N ASP A 166 -31.31 12.69 4.13
CA ASP A 166 -32.40 13.69 4.29
C ASP A 166 -33.26 13.89 3.03
N GLY A 167 -33.13 12.98 2.06
CA GLY A 167 -34.01 12.94 0.89
C GLY A 167 -35.15 11.95 1.08
N GLU A 168 -36.13 12.29 1.91
CA GLU A 168 -37.45 11.63 1.97
C GLU A 168 -38.16 11.89 0.67
N TYR A 169 -37.90 11.09 -0.37
CA TYR A 169 -38.74 11.04 -1.56
C TYR A 169 -39.90 10.10 -1.28
N ASP A 170 -41.01 10.72 -0.91
CA ASP A 170 -42.34 10.11 -0.87
C ASP A 170 -42.69 9.64 -2.29
N LEU A 171 -42.42 8.38 -2.60
CA LEU A 171 -42.92 7.72 -3.80
C LEU A 171 -44.31 7.21 -3.50
N GLU A 172 -45.32 8.05 -3.75
CA GLU A 172 -46.70 7.58 -3.90
C GLU A 172 -46.75 6.53 -5.03
N ILE A 173 -46.80 5.26 -4.62
CA ILE A 173 -47.12 4.16 -5.52
C ILE A 173 -48.64 4.25 -5.75
N GLY A 174 -49.03 4.88 -6.88
CA GLY A 174 -50.38 4.87 -7.36
C GLY A 174 -50.81 3.42 -7.64
N ASP A 175 -51.81 2.99 -6.87
CA ASP A 175 -52.57 1.76 -7.09
C ASP A 175 -53.30 1.84 -8.44
N GLY A 176 -52.73 1.19 -9.45
CA GLY A 176 -53.34 1.00 -10.77
C GLY A 176 -53.85 -0.43 -10.90
N SER A 177 -55.09 -0.63 -10.49
CA SER A 177 -55.86 -1.82 -10.80
C SER A 177 -55.91 -2.07 -12.32
N VAL A 178 -55.35 -3.18 -12.77
CA VAL A 178 -55.51 -3.66 -14.14
C VAL A 178 -56.62 -4.68 -14.15
N GLU A 179 -57.74 -4.34 -14.78
CA GLU A 179 -58.79 -5.26 -15.11
C GLU A 179 -58.32 -6.26 -16.17
N GLU A 180 -58.63 -7.52 -15.91
CA GLU A 180 -58.52 -8.64 -16.85
C GLU A 180 -59.55 -8.43 -17.96
N ASP A 181 -59.14 -8.53 -19.20
CA ASP A 181 -60.06 -8.84 -20.27
C ASP A 181 -59.51 -9.95 -21.16
N ASP A 182 -60.20 -11.05 -21.05
CA ASP A 182 -60.05 -12.30 -21.77
C ASP A 182 -60.64 -12.11 -23.19
N GLU A 183 -59.90 -12.28 -24.26
CA GLU A 183 -60.49 -12.74 -25.52
C GLU A 183 -59.50 -13.57 -26.35
N VAL A 184 -59.83 -14.85 -26.32
CA VAL A 184 -59.42 -15.91 -27.25
C VAL A 184 -59.86 -15.52 -28.67
N ARG A 185 -58.97 -15.60 -29.66
CA ARG A 185 -59.33 -15.99 -31.04
C ARG A 185 -58.18 -16.67 -31.76
N ASP A 186 -58.40 -17.94 -31.85
CA ASP A 186 -57.95 -18.91 -32.81
C ASP A 186 -58.15 -18.43 -34.27
N THR A 187 -57.18 -18.53 -35.14
CA THR A 187 -57.32 -18.92 -36.53
C THR A 187 -56.01 -19.41 -37.09
N ALA A 188 -56.06 -20.68 -37.42
CA ALA A 188 -55.15 -21.40 -38.31
C ALA A 188 -55.18 -20.81 -39.74
N ASP A 189 -54.15 -21.06 -40.44
CA ASP A 189 -54.05 -21.68 -41.78
C ASP A 189 -53.18 -20.91 -42.78
N ASP A 190 -52.24 -21.68 -43.22
CA ASP A 190 -51.91 -22.05 -44.62
C ASP A 190 -51.10 -21.07 -45.52
N THR A 191 -49.95 -21.44 -45.83
CA THR A 191 -49.30 -21.79 -47.12
C THR A 191 -47.79 -21.60 -47.06
#